data_c7aad3414ffcc222792999361427c1a7
#
_entry.id   c7aad3414ffcc222792999361427c1a7
#
_cell.length_a   1.000
_cell.length_b   1.000
_cell.length_c   1.000
_cell.angle_alpha   90.00
_cell.angle_beta   90.00
_cell.angle_gamma   90.00
#
_symmetry.space_group_name_H-M   'P 1'
#
loop_
_entity.id
_entity.type
_entity.pdbx_description
1 polymer ?
#
loop_
_entity_poly.entity_id
_entity_poly.type
_entity_poly.pdbx_seq_one_letter_code
_entity_poly.pdbx_strand_id
1 'polypeptide(L)'
;MLVKILDACCGSKMFYFDKTNPNVTFMDIRRYSDILCDGRKLEIKPDIIGDFRNMQFSNDEFDLVVFDPPHLIKAGKNSWLAKKYGLLDFASWQDDLSRGFNECMRVLKPCGTLIFK
;
A
#
# COMPACT_ATOMS: atom_id res chain seq x y z
N MET A 1 11.06 -7.23 -22.09
CA MET A 1 10.97 -5.93 -21.37
C MET A 1 10.39 -6.16 -19.99
N LEU A 2 11.07 -5.73 -18.95
CA LEU A 2 10.61 -5.89 -17.58
C LEU A 2 9.74 -4.69 -17.16
N VAL A 3 8.54 -4.98 -16.69
CA VAL A 3 7.62 -3.98 -16.14
C VAL A 3 7.92 -3.85 -14.65
N LYS A 4 8.14 -2.63 -14.16
CA LYS A 4 8.31 -2.36 -12.75
C LYS A 4 7.02 -1.82 -12.18
N ILE A 5 6.50 -2.51 -11.18
CA ILE A 5 5.21 -2.20 -10.54
C ILE A 5 5.45 -1.90 -9.06
N LEU A 6 4.84 -0.83 -8.57
CA LEU A 6 4.80 -0.54 -7.14
C LEU A 6 3.37 -0.74 -6.64
N ASP A 7 3.22 -1.54 -5.59
CA ASP A 7 2.03 -1.53 -4.76
C ASP A 7 2.34 -0.73 -3.50
N ALA A 8 1.82 0.49 -3.43
CA ALA A 8 2.19 1.44 -2.39
C ALA A 8 1.56 1.16 -1.03
N CYS A 9 0.52 0.33 -0.98
CA CYS A 9 -0.18 -0.06 0.24
C CYS A 9 -0.61 -1.52 0.10
N CYS A 10 0.34 -2.44 0.11
CA CYS A 10 0.08 -3.81 -0.29
C CYS A 10 -0.81 -4.60 0.70
N GLY A 11 -0.84 -4.23 1.96
CA GLY A 11 -1.56 -4.99 2.96
C GLY A 11 -1.18 -6.47 2.93
N SER A 12 -2.16 -7.35 2.94
CA SER A 12 -1.95 -8.79 2.80
C SER A 12 -1.86 -9.27 1.35
N LYS A 13 -1.65 -8.36 0.40
CA LYS A 13 -1.47 -8.63 -1.03
C LYS A 13 -2.69 -9.31 -1.66
N MET A 14 -3.87 -8.84 -1.31
CA MET A 14 -5.14 -9.47 -1.71
C MET A 14 -5.45 -9.37 -3.20
N PHE A 15 -4.86 -8.40 -3.92
CA PHE A 15 -5.04 -8.26 -5.36
C PHE A 15 -4.33 -9.33 -6.18
N TYR A 16 -3.44 -10.10 -5.59
CA TYR A 16 -2.46 -10.89 -6.35
C TYR A 16 -2.71 -12.37 -6.16
N PHE A 17 -2.78 -13.10 -7.28
CA PHE A 17 -2.70 -14.55 -7.26
C PHE A 17 -1.30 -15.01 -6.89
N ASP A 18 -0.28 -14.35 -7.45
CA ASP A 18 1.11 -14.58 -7.09
C ASP A 18 1.61 -13.45 -6.18
N LYS A 19 1.68 -13.74 -4.89
CA LYS A 19 2.11 -12.78 -3.87
C LYS A 19 3.63 -12.62 -3.78
N THR A 20 4.34 -13.31 -4.67
CA THR A 20 5.81 -13.24 -4.79
C THR A 20 6.24 -12.76 -6.17
N ASN A 21 5.33 -12.15 -6.94
CA ASN A 21 5.61 -11.68 -8.29
C ASN A 21 6.84 -10.76 -8.30
N PRO A 22 7.92 -11.14 -9.00
CA PRO A 22 9.17 -10.39 -8.97
C PRO A 22 9.09 -9.01 -9.63
N ASN A 23 8.06 -8.77 -10.45
CA ASN A 23 7.86 -7.47 -11.10
C ASN A 23 7.22 -6.44 -10.17
N VAL A 24 6.68 -6.86 -9.03
CA VAL A 24 5.99 -6.01 -8.08
C VAL A 24 6.87 -5.77 -6.86
N THR A 25 7.07 -4.49 -6.54
CA THR A 25 7.61 -4.08 -5.24
C THR A 25 6.44 -3.83 -4.31
N PHE A 26 6.32 -4.65 -3.30
CA PHE A 26 5.24 -4.54 -2.30
C PHE A 26 5.71 -3.65 -1.16
N MET A 27 5.03 -2.53 -0.95
CA MET A 27 5.31 -1.60 0.14
C MET A 27 4.10 -1.50 1.07
N ASP A 28 4.38 -1.44 2.36
CA ASP A 28 3.39 -1.11 3.39
C ASP A 28 4.11 -0.44 4.54
N ILE A 29 3.38 0.35 5.31
CA ILE A 29 3.93 0.98 6.51
C ILE A 29 4.07 -0.03 7.65
N ARG A 30 3.39 -1.16 7.54
CA ARG A 30 3.34 -2.19 8.57
C ARG A 30 4.03 -3.47 8.13
N ARG A 31 4.68 -4.12 9.07
CA ARG A 31 4.97 -5.56 9.00
C ARG A 31 4.29 -6.21 10.19
N TYR A 32 3.35 -7.11 9.93
CA TYR A 32 2.41 -7.50 10.97
C TYR A 32 1.82 -8.88 10.67
N SER A 33 1.60 -9.67 11.73
CA SER A 33 0.96 -10.98 11.64
C SER A 33 -0.01 -11.16 12.81
N ASP A 34 -1.21 -11.65 12.54
CA ASP A 34 -2.23 -11.90 13.55
C ASP A 34 -3.21 -12.96 13.05
N ILE A 35 -4.10 -13.39 13.92
CA ILE A 35 -5.21 -14.28 13.59
C ILE A 35 -6.49 -13.46 13.70
N LEU A 36 -7.27 -13.44 12.62
CA LEU A 36 -8.54 -12.72 12.58
C LEU A 36 -9.60 -13.47 13.41
N CYS A 37 -10.69 -12.75 13.73
CA CYS A 37 -11.77 -13.31 14.56
C CYS A 37 -12.43 -14.57 13.96
N ASP A 38 -12.34 -14.74 12.64
CA ASP A 38 -12.85 -15.92 11.93
C ASP A 38 -11.84 -17.08 11.84
N GLY A 39 -10.68 -16.95 12.50
CA GLY A 39 -9.63 -17.96 12.52
C GLY A 39 -8.63 -17.89 11.38
N ARG A 40 -8.84 -17.01 10.39
CA ARG A 40 -7.89 -16.84 9.28
C ARG A 40 -6.63 -16.10 9.75
N LYS A 41 -5.49 -16.52 9.21
CA LYS A 41 -4.21 -15.86 9.46
C LYS A 41 -4.11 -14.61 8.60
N LEU A 42 -3.79 -13.48 9.23
CA LEU A 42 -3.45 -12.24 8.55
C LEU A 42 -1.93 -12.07 8.56
N GLU A 43 -1.34 -11.94 7.38
CA GLU A 43 0.08 -11.63 7.23
C GLU A 43 0.25 -10.41 6.36
N ILE A 44 0.96 -9.40 6.88
CA ILE A 44 1.39 -8.22 6.11
C ILE A 44 2.91 -8.28 6.07
N LYS A 45 3.44 -8.71 4.94
CA LYS A 45 4.88 -8.89 4.71
C LYS A 45 5.30 -8.14 3.45
N PRO A 46 5.47 -6.82 3.54
CA PRO A 46 5.96 -6.06 2.40
C PRO A 46 7.42 -6.37 2.10
N ASP A 47 7.83 -6.16 0.87
CA ASP A 47 9.24 -6.19 0.49
C ASP A 47 9.97 -5.00 1.12
N ILE A 48 9.31 -3.85 1.19
CA ILE A 48 9.83 -2.61 1.73
C ILE A 48 8.83 -2.04 2.72
N ILE A 49 9.30 -1.67 3.91
CA ILE A 49 8.51 -0.89 4.85
C ILE A 49 8.71 0.57 4.48
N GLY A 50 7.61 1.25 4.15
CA GLY A 50 7.65 2.63 3.73
C GLY A 50 6.31 3.32 3.89
N ASP A 51 6.36 4.64 3.89
CA ASP A 51 5.21 5.52 4.03
C ASP A 51 4.88 6.11 2.67
N PHE A 52 3.63 5.95 2.20
CA PHE A 52 3.24 6.45 0.90
C PHE A 52 3.33 7.99 0.79
N ARG A 53 3.36 8.70 1.91
CA ARG A 53 3.50 10.16 1.93
C ARG A 53 4.91 10.64 1.64
N ASN A 54 5.89 9.76 1.79
CA ASN A 54 7.31 10.06 1.57
C ASN A 54 8.03 8.77 1.22
N MET A 55 8.06 8.44 -0.07
CA MET A 55 8.62 7.19 -0.54
C MET A 55 10.11 7.30 -0.83
N GLN A 56 10.84 6.23 -0.51
CA GLN A 56 12.29 6.16 -0.71
C GLN A 56 12.72 5.79 -2.14
N PHE A 57 11.80 5.85 -3.09
CA PHE A 57 12.08 5.55 -4.49
C PHE A 57 12.47 6.78 -5.27
N SER A 58 13.19 6.56 -6.39
CA SER A 58 13.58 7.62 -7.32
C SER A 58 12.38 8.14 -8.12
N ASN A 59 12.52 9.34 -8.67
CA ASN A 59 11.55 9.84 -9.65
C ASN A 59 11.51 8.90 -10.86
N ASP A 60 10.34 8.77 -11.46
CA ASP A 60 10.15 8.04 -12.73
C ASP A 60 10.69 6.61 -12.69
N GLU A 61 10.45 5.90 -11.58
CA GLU A 61 10.99 4.56 -11.38
C GLU A 61 10.05 3.45 -11.87
N PHE A 62 8.74 3.63 -11.75
CA PHE A 62 7.76 2.56 -11.98
C PHE A 62 6.92 2.79 -13.24
N ASP A 63 6.60 1.69 -13.92
CA ASP A 63 5.69 1.70 -15.08
C ASP A 63 4.21 1.71 -14.64
N LEU A 64 3.92 1.11 -13.51
CA LEU A 64 2.59 1.02 -12.93
C LEU A 64 2.68 1.21 -11.42
N VAL A 65 1.80 2.04 -10.87
CA VAL A 65 1.65 2.22 -9.42
C VAL A 65 0.22 1.89 -9.04
N VAL A 66 0.07 1.00 -8.07
CA VAL A 66 -1.21 0.68 -7.45
C VAL A 66 -1.26 1.42 -6.11
N PHE A 67 -2.26 2.28 -5.96
CA PHE A 67 -2.46 3.04 -4.73
C PHE A 67 -3.84 2.73 -4.16
N ASP A 68 -3.85 1.86 -3.16
CA ASP A 68 -5.05 1.44 -2.43
C ASP A 68 -4.84 1.72 -0.93
N PRO A 69 -4.89 3.00 -0.53
CA PRO A 69 -4.69 3.38 0.86
C PRO A 69 -5.84 2.88 1.74
N PRO A 70 -5.65 2.83 3.07
CA PRO A 70 -6.73 2.49 3.97
C PRO A 70 -7.93 3.42 3.78
N HIS A 71 -9.14 2.86 3.89
CA HIS A 71 -10.38 3.62 3.77
C HIS A 71 -11.01 3.93 5.14
N LEU A 72 -10.43 3.40 6.21
CA LEU A 72 -10.93 3.62 7.57
C LEU A 72 -10.18 4.79 8.20
N ILE A 73 -10.94 5.76 8.72
CA ILE A 73 -10.39 6.90 9.46
C ILE A 73 -10.70 6.82 10.95
N LYS A 74 -11.61 5.92 11.34
CA LYS A 74 -11.97 5.69 12.72
C LYS A 74 -12.41 4.24 12.90
N ALA A 75 -11.75 3.52 13.78
CA ALA A 75 -12.11 2.15 14.11
C ALA A 75 -11.64 1.82 15.52
N GLY A 76 -12.30 0.86 16.17
CA GLY A 76 -11.87 0.35 17.45
C GLY A 76 -10.47 -0.25 17.39
N LYS A 77 -9.74 -0.19 18.50
CA LYS A 77 -8.35 -0.66 18.60
C LYS A 77 -8.19 -2.12 18.20
N ASN A 78 -9.22 -2.94 18.45
CA ASN A 78 -9.23 -4.36 18.12
C ASN A 78 -10.05 -4.68 16.88
N SER A 79 -10.42 -3.67 16.09
CA SER A 79 -11.17 -3.88 14.86
C SER A 79 -10.38 -4.73 13.88
N TRP A 80 -10.97 -5.85 13.42
CA TRP A 80 -10.34 -6.70 12.43
C TRP A 80 -10.21 -6.00 11.06
N LEU A 81 -11.13 -5.07 10.75
CA LEU A 81 -11.03 -4.24 9.54
C LEU A 81 -9.80 -3.35 9.59
N ALA A 82 -9.56 -2.70 10.73
CA ALA A 82 -8.35 -1.88 10.90
C ALA A 82 -7.08 -2.73 10.84
N LYS A 83 -7.09 -3.92 11.41
CA LYS A 83 -5.97 -4.87 11.32
C LYS A 83 -5.71 -5.29 9.88
N LYS A 84 -6.76 -5.62 9.15
CA LYS A 84 -6.65 -6.13 7.77
C LYS A 84 -6.26 -5.04 6.77
N TYR A 85 -6.88 -3.88 6.84
CA TYR A 85 -6.74 -2.82 5.83
C TYR A 85 -5.92 -1.62 6.30
N GLY A 86 -5.65 -1.49 7.59
CA GLY A 86 -5.01 -0.33 8.15
C GLY A 86 -5.99 0.80 8.44
N LEU A 87 -5.45 1.91 8.91
CA LEU A 87 -6.22 3.05 9.39
C LEU A 87 -5.54 4.34 9.00
N LEU A 88 -6.29 5.28 8.46
CA LEU A 88 -5.83 6.65 8.25
C LEU A 88 -6.10 7.49 9.50
N ASP A 89 -5.29 8.52 9.70
CA ASP A 89 -5.46 9.46 10.80
C ASP A 89 -6.68 10.36 10.55
N PHE A 90 -7.59 10.43 11.51
CA PHE A 90 -8.79 11.23 11.41
C PHE A 90 -8.49 12.71 11.17
N ALA A 91 -7.43 13.24 11.79
CA ALA A 91 -7.10 14.66 11.72
C ALA A 91 -6.36 15.06 10.44
N SER A 92 -5.65 14.12 9.79
CA SER A 92 -4.74 14.44 8.67
C SER A 92 -4.99 13.64 7.40
N TRP A 93 -6.02 12.80 7.33
CA TRP A 93 -6.19 11.85 6.22
C TRP A 93 -6.27 12.52 4.85
N GLN A 94 -6.86 13.71 4.76
CA GLN A 94 -6.97 14.43 3.48
C GLN A 94 -5.61 14.89 2.99
N ASP A 95 -4.81 15.46 3.88
CA ASP A 95 -3.43 15.85 3.56
C ASP A 95 -2.56 14.64 3.25
N ASP A 96 -2.72 13.57 4.01
CA ASP A 96 -1.98 12.33 3.82
C ASP A 96 -2.25 11.72 2.45
N LEU A 97 -3.51 11.67 2.01
CA LEU A 97 -3.86 11.19 0.68
C LEU A 97 -3.32 12.08 -0.42
N SER A 98 -3.39 13.39 -0.24
CA SER A 98 -2.84 14.36 -1.20
C SER A 98 -1.33 14.14 -1.38
N ARG A 99 -0.61 13.99 -0.29
CA ARG A 99 0.83 13.70 -0.32
C ARG A 99 1.10 12.35 -0.97
N GLY A 100 0.26 11.35 -0.69
CA GLY A 100 0.36 10.03 -1.30
C GLY A 100 0.20 10.08 -2.82
N PHE A 101 -0.80 10.79 -3.31
CA PHE A 101 -0.98 10.98 -4.76
C PHE A 101 0.22 11.68 -5.39
N ASN A 102 0.75 12.72 -4.75
CA ASN A 102 1.92 13.42 -5.25
C ASN A 102 3.13 12.48 -5.34
N GLU A 103 3.35 11.65 -4.34
CA GLU A 103 4.44 10.67 -4.34
C GLU A 103 4.23 9.59 -5.40
N CYS A 104 3.00 9.09 -5.56
CA CYS A 104 2.69 8.13 -6.62
C CYS A 104 3.03 8.70 -8.00
N MET A 105 2.65 9.95 -8.25
CA MET A 105 2.94 10.61 -9.51
C MET A 105 4.44 10.88 -9.69
N ARG A 106 5.15 11.17 -8.61
CA ARG A 106 6.60 11.39 -8.68
C ARG A 106 7.35 10.13 -9.09
N VAL A 107 7.01 8.99 -8.49
CA VAL A 107 7.71 7.72 -8.75
C VAL A 107 7.23 7.02 -10.01
N LEU A 108 6.11 7.45 -10.58
CA LEU A 108 5.55 6.90 -11.82
C LEU A 108 6.26 7.50 -13.03
N LYS A 109 6.64 6.67 -13.99
CA LYS A 109 7.21 7.15 -15.26
C LYS A 109 6.21 7.98 -16.04
N PRO A 110 6.67 8.90 -16.93
CA PRO A 110 5.79 9.82 -17.64
C PRO A 110 4.64 9.17 -18.41
N CYS A 111 4.83 7.98 -18.98
CA CYS A 111 3.75 7.27 -19.68
C CYS A 111 3.20 6.10 -18.87
N GLY A 112 3.43 6.10 -17.57
CA GLY A 112 2.98 5.04 -16.68
C GLY A 112 1.51 5.14 -16.34
N THR A 113 1.00 4.14 -15.66
CA THR A 113 -0.41 4.03 -15.25
C THR A 113 -0.50 4.00 -13.73
N LEU A 114 -1.39 4.83 -13.20
CA LEU A 114 -1.76 4.81 -11.78
C LEU A 114 -3.14 4.15 -11.65
N ILE A 115 -3.23 3.12 -10.81
CA ILE A 115 -4.50 2.52 -10.41
C ILE A 115 -4.77 2.95 -8.98
N PHE A 116 -5.87 3.65 -8.80
CA PHE A 116 -6.35 4.07 -7.47
C PHE A 116 -7.63 3.33 -7.12
N LYS A 117 -7.68 2.85 -5.87
CA LYS A 117 -8.87 2.17 -5.39
C LYS A 117 -9.29 2.69 -4.02
#